data_14804b3e11d90b2939328188b72ad4c1
#
_entry.id   14804b3e11d90b2939328188b72ad4c1
#
_cell.length_a   1.000
_cell.length_b   1.000
_cell.length_c   1.000
_cell.angle_alpha   90.00
_cell.angle_beta   90.00
_cell.angle_gamma   90.00
#
_symmetry.space_group_name_H-M   'P 1'
#
loop_
_entity.id
_entity.type
_entity.pdbx_description
1 polymer ?
#
loop_
_entity_poly.entity_id
_entity_poly.type
_entity_poly.pdbx_seq_one_letter_code
_entity_poly.pdbx_strand_id
1 'polypeptide(L)'
;PEYSSAASDVYKRQKQSKLAVGVVPQELNIDAFFTPKETLNLHSGMFNVPKKSWRTEELLELMDLTDKAESYSRKLSGGMRRRLLVAKAMVHSPPIIILDEPTAGVDVELRQKLWTYFKRLNELGVTIILTTHYLAEAEFLCDHIAIINKGKIIANETKKSLLSKSSQKVIFITLTNDKINEKDKNCLKNIGNVKILKNKVEIYFDPRLTSM
;
A
#
# COMPACT_ATOMS: atom_id res chain seq x y z
N PRO A 1 13.87 39.18 -10.92
CA PRO A 1 12.90 39.04 -12.03
C PRO A 1 12.71 37.61 -12.53
N GLU A 2 13.62 36.65 -12.25
CA GLU A 2 13.51 35.26 -12.74
C GLU A 2 12.49 34.39 -11.98
N TYR A 3 12.13 34.75 -10.76
CA TYR A 3 11.12 34.02 -10.00
C TYR A 3 9.69 34.13 -10.57
N SER A 4 9.41 35.16 -11.35
CA SER A 4 8.10 35.40 -11.97
C SER A 4 7.82 34.42 -13.13
N SER A 5 8.84 33.96 -13.85
CA SER A 5 8.63 33.04 -15.00
C SER A 5 8.35 31.61 -14.54
N ALA A 6 9.05 31.12 -13.51
CA ALA A 6 8.85 29.78 -12.96
C ALA A 6 7.46 29.64 -12.31
N ALA A 7 7.01 30.61 -11.54
CA ALA A 7 5.67 30.65 -10.96
C ALA A 7 4.57 30.68 -12.04
N SER A 8 4.75 31.50 -13.08
CA SER A 8 3.85 31.59 -14.23
C SER A 8 3.79 30.25 -15.00
N ASP A 9 4.92 29.54 -15.14
CA ASP A 9 4.99 28.27 -15.86
C ASP A 9 4.32 27.13 -15.07
N VAL A 10 4.48 27.11 -13.74
CA VAL A 10 3.75 26.20 -12.84
C VAL A 10 2.23 26.43 -12.94
N TYR A 11 1.79 27.66 -12.98
CA TYR A 11 0.36 27.99 -13.10
C TYR A 11 -0.23 27.55 -14.44
N LYS A 12 0.49 27.80 -15.54
CA LYS A 12 0.08 27.39 -16.89
C LYS A 12 0.00 25.88 -17.03
N ARG A 13 0.86 25.12 -16.34
CA ARG A 13 0.88 23.65 -16.36
C ARG A 13 0.03 22.99 -15.28
N GLN A 14 -0.63 23.76 -14.40
CA GLN A 14 -1.40 23.22 -13.28
C GLN A 14 -2.46 22.20 -13.73
N LYS A 15 -3.14 22.45 -14.85
CA LYS A 15 -4.12 21.51 -15.39
C LYS A 15 -3.47 20.19 -15.82
N GLN A 16 -2.33 20.26 -16.49
CA GLN A 16 -1.58 19.07 -16.91
C GLN A 16 -1.05 18.28 -15.71
N SER A 17 -0.52 18.97 -14.68
CA SER A 17 -0.05 18.34 -13.47
C SER A 17 -1.18 17.61 -12.72
N LYS A 18 -2.39 18.21 -12.65
CA LYS A 18 -3.56 17.54 -12.06
C LYS A 18 -3.99 16.29 -12.82
N LEU A 19 -3.88 16.31 -14.17
CA LEU A 19 -4.18 15.14 -15.00
C LEU A 19 -3.14 14.02 -14.88
N ALA A 20 -1.91 14.37 -14.47
CA ALA A 20 -0.83 13.40 -14.34
C ALA A 20 -0.83 12.66 -12.99
N VAL A 21 -1.62 13.08 -12.01
CA VAL A 21 -1.56 12.54 -10.65
C VAL A 21 -2.94 12.13 -10.14
N GLY A 22 -3.05 10.89 -9.68
CA GLY A 22 -4.16 10.42 -8.85
C GLY A 22 -3.77 10.47 -7.38
N VAL A 23 -4.63 11.00 -6.52
CA VAL A 23 -4.34 11.13 -5.07
C VAL A 23 -5.43 10.47 -4.26
N VAL A 24 -5.03 9.59 -3.35
CA VAL A 24 -5.88 9.01 -2.31
C VAL A 24 -5.45 9.58 -0.96
N PRO A 25 -6.19 10.54 -0.39
CA PRO A 25 -5.84 11.13 0.88
C PRO A 25 -6.16 10.19 2.05
N GLN A 26 -5.56 10.44 3.21
CA GLN A 26 -5.83 9.70 4.44
C GLN A 26 -7.28 9.93 4.92
N GLU A 27 -7.81 11.13 4.77
CA GLU A 27 -9.18 11.46 5.15
C GLU A 27 -10.21 10.96 4.13
N LEU A 28 -11.35 10.47 4.64
CA LEU A 28 -12.44 9.92 3.82
C LEU A 28 -13.35 11.03 3.27
N ASN A 29 -12.80 11.91 2.43
CA ASN A 29 -13.53 13.01 1.80
C ASN A 29 -14.36 12.51 0.59
N ILE A 30 -15.52 11.93 0.88
CA ILE A 30 -16.50 11.52 -0.12
C ILE A 30 -17.81 12.24 0.18
N ASP A 31 -18.43 12.77 -0.87
CA ASP A 31 -19.75 13.37 -0.75
C ASP A 31 -20.78 12.31 -0.33
N ALA A 32 -21.50 12.60 0.74
CA ALA A 32 -22.47 11.68 1.34
C ALA A 32 -23.70 11.40 0.47
N PHE A 33 -24.02 12.32 -0.45
CA PHE A 33 -25.24 12.31 -1.25
C PHE A 33 -25.07 11.71 -2.65
N PHE A 34 -23.84 11.47 -3.10
CA PHE A 34 -23.60 10.75 -4.33
C PHE A 34 -23.47 9.24 -4.08
N THR A 35 -23.88 8.46 -5.07
CA THR A 35 -23.60 7.02 -5.12
C THR A 35 -22.15 6.79 -5.60
N PRO A 36 -21.54 5.59 -5.37
CA PRO A 36 -20.25 5.25 -5.94
C PRO A 36 -20.17 5.47 -7.45
N LYS A 37 -21.19 5.02 -8.19
CA LYS A 37 -21.26 5.20 -9.64
C LYS A 37 -21.29 6.66 -10.06
N GLU A 38 -22.16 7.46 -9.43
CA GLU A 38 -22.22 8.90 -9.69
C GLU A 38 -20.90 9.59 -9.36
N THR A 39 -20.26 9.24 -8.23
CA THR A 39 -18.95 9.76 -7.82
C THR A 39 -17.90 9.52 -8.88
N LEU A 40 -17.77 8.28 -9.39
CA LEU A 40 -16.78 7.94 -10.41
C LEU A 40 -17.10 8.62 -11.76
N ASN A 41 -18.36 8.67 -12.16
CA ASN A 41 -18.80 9.32 -13.38
C ASN A 41 -18.53 10.83 -13.35
N LEU A 42 -18.85 11.49 -12.22
CA LEU A 42 -18.58 12.91 -12.02
C LEU A 42 -17.10 13.21 -12.13
N HIS A 43 -16.26 12.43 -11.45
CA HIS A 43 -14.81 12.60 -11.50
C HIS A 43 -14.23 12.33 -12.90
N SER A 44 -14.72 11.30 -13.60
CA SER A 44 -14.34 11.07 -15.01
C SER A 44 -14.65 12.30 -15.88
N GLY A 45 -15.82 12.91 -15.66
CA GLY A 45 -16.19 14.16 -16.34
C GLY A 45 -15.30 15.35 -15.98
N MET A 46 -14.96 15.52 -14.68
CA MET A 46 -14.07 16.60 -14.22
C MET A 46 -12.64 16.51 -14.82
N PHE A 47 -12.16 15.29 -15.06
CA PHE A 47 -10.89 15.05 -15.74
C PHE A 47 -11.00 15.04 -17.27
N ASN A 48 -12.18 15.39 -17.85
CA ASN A 48 -12.46 15.36 -19.29
C ASN A 48 -12.20 13.99 -19.96
N VAL A 49 -12.39 12.90 -19.22
CA VAL A 49 -12.31 11.54 -19.80
C VAL A 49 -13.50 11.36 -20.74
N PRO A 50 -13.28 10.98 -22.02
CA PRO A 50 -14.39 10.70 -22.93
C PRO A 50 -15.31 9.60 -22.39
N LYS A 51 -16.63 9.75 -22.51
CA LYS A 51 -17.61 8.78 -21.95
C LYS A 51 -17.33 7.34 -22.37
N LYS A 52 -16.88 7.11 -23.61
CA LYS A 52 -16.50 5.80 -24.14
C LYS A 52 -15.29 5.16 -23.44
N SER A 53 -14.51 5.95 -22.73
CA SER A 53 -13.30 5.52 -21.99
C SER A 53 -13.52 5.53 -20.47
N TRP A 54 -14.76 5.68 -20.01
CA TRP A 54 -15.06 5.60 -18.58
C TRP A 54 -14.87 4.17 -18.09
N ARG A 55 -14.19 4.03 -16.97
CA ARG A 55 -13.87 2.75 -16.33
C ARG A 55 -14.71 2.52 -15.07
N THR A 56 -15.89 3.15 -14.99
CA THR A 56 -16.73 3.16 -13.78
C THR A 56 -17.08 1.75 -13.34
N GLU A 57 -17.61 0.92 -14.24
CA GLU A 57 -18.03 -0.46 -13.91
C GLU A 57 -16.81 -1.33 -13.55
N GLU A 58 -15.73 -1.24 -14.31
CA GLU A 58 -14.46 -1.95 -14.03
C GLU A 58 -13.91 -1.59 -12.65
N LEU A 59 -13.91 -0.30 -12.29
CA LEU A 59 -13.41 0.18 -11.01
C LEU A 59 -14.32 -0.23 -9.85
N LEU A 60 -15.64 -0.25 -10.05
CA LEU A 60 -16.59 -0.75 -9.05
C LEU A 60 -16.40 -2.24 -8.78
N GLU A 61 -16.22 -3.04 -9.82
CA GLU A 61 -15.97 -4.47 -9.70
C GLU A 61 -14.63 -4.72 -8.99
N LEU A 62 -13.57 -4.05 -9.41
CA LEU A 62 -12.23 -4.16 -8.82
C LEU A 62 -12.23 -3.83 -7.32
N MET A 63 -13.03 -2.85 -6.92
CA MET A 63 -13.15 -2.40 -5.52
C MET A 63 -14.21 -3.16 -4.73
N ASP A 64 -14.83 -4.18 -5.32
CA ASP A 64 -15.91 -4.94 -4.70
C ASP A 64 -17.02 -4.01 -4.16
N LEU A 65 -17.48 -3.12 -5.04
CA LEU A 65 -18.51 -2.12 -4.76
C LEU A 65 -19.71 -2.21 -5.72
N THR A 66 -19.76 -3.23 -6.56
CA THR A 66 -20.81 -3.39 -7.59
C THR A 66 -22.20 -3.42 -6.97
N ASP A 67 -22.42 -4.18 -5.90
CA ASP A 67 -23.72 -4.26 -5.20
C ASP A 67 -24.07 -2.98 -4.44
N LYS A 68 -23.15 -2.05 -4.29
CA LYS A 68 -23.35 -0.75 -3.66
C LYS A 68 -23.29 0.41 -4.64
N ALA A 69 -23.17 0.12 -5.94
CA ALA A 69 -22.99 1.12 -7.00
C ALA A 69 -24.03 2.24 -6.95
N GLU A 70 -25.28 1.91 -6.64
CA GLU A 70 -26.43 2.82 -6.58
C GLU A 70 -26.84 3.19 -5.13
N SER A 71 -26.05 2.80 -4.12
CA SER A 71 -26.30 3.15 -2.71
C SER A 71 -25.61 4.46 -2.36
N TYR A 72 -26.29 5.38 -1.66
CA TYR A 72 -25.66 6.62 -1.22
C TYR A 72 -24.38 6.38 -0.39
N SER A 73 -23.34 7.14 -0.64
CA SER A 73 -22.03 6.99 0.01
C SER A 73 -22.07 7.11 1.54
N ARG A 74 -23.07 7.79 2.11
CA ARG A 74 -23.32 7.84 3.56
C ARG A 74 -23.64 6.47 4.18
N LYS A 75 -24.16 5.52 3.39
CA LYS A 75 -24.50 4.16 3.83
C LYS A 75 -23.32 3.19 3.74
N LEU A 76 -22.20 3.61 3.14
CA LEU A 76 -21.00 2.79 3.00
C LEU A 76 -20.24 2.72 4.32
N SER A 77 -19.64 1.57 4.60
CA SER A 77 -18.67 1.43 5.70
C SER A 77 -17.40 2.26 5.44
N GLY A 78 -16.58 2.47 6.48
CA GLY A 78 -15.29 3.18 6.34
C GLY A 78 -14.38 2.53 5.29
N GLY A 79 -14.28 1.18 5.30
CA GLY A 79 -13.51 0.43 4.31
C GLY A 79 -14.06 0.56 2.88
N MET A 80 -15.40 0.55 2.70
CA MET A 80 -16.02 0.79 1.40
C MET A 80 -15.75 2.20 0.89
N ARG A 81 -15.81 3.20 1.77
CA ARG A 81 -15.46 4.60 1.40
C ARG A 81 -13.98 4.72 1.02
N ARG A 82 -13.07 4.03 1.72
CA ARG A 82 -11.65 4.00 1.37
C ARG A 82 -11.45 3.42 -0.04
N ARG A 83 -12.09 2.31 -0.36
CA ARG A 83 -12.06 1.68 -1.68
C ARG A 83 -12.60 2.60 -2.79
N LEU A 84 -13.70 3.30 -2.52
CA LEU A 84 -14.25 4.29 -3.46
C LEU A 84 -13.28 5.44 -3.70
N LEU A 85 -12.53 5.91 -2.69
CA LEU A 85 -11.47 6.92 -2.88
C LEU A 85 -10.34 6.42 -3.77
N VAL A 86 -9.94 5.16 -3.62
CA VAL A 86 -8.94 4.54 -4.52
C VAL A 86 -9.47 4.50 -5.94
N ALA A 87 -10.70 4.02 -6.16
CA ALA A 87 -11.33 4.03 -7.49
C ALA A 87 -11.37 5.43 -8.10
N LYS A 88 -11.78 6.43 -7.30
CA LYS A 88 -11.87 7.83 -7.70
C LYS A 88 -10.52 8.38 -8.21
N ALA A 89 -9.42 8.04 -7.57
CA ALA A 89 -8.09 8.49 -7.98
C ALA A 89 -7.62 7.89 -9.32
N MET A 90 -8.28 6.83 -9.78
CA MET A 90 -7.89 6.04 -10.94
C MET A 90 -8.77 6.26 -12.18
N VAL A 91 -9.85 7.04 -12.08
CA VAL A 91 -10.82 7.24 -13.18
C VAL A 91 -10.20 7.79 -14.46
N HIS A 92 -9.12 8.57 -14.37
CA HIS A 92 -8.44 9.20 -15.50
C HIS A 92 -7.13 8.52 -15.89
N SER A 93 -6.87 7.33 -15.34
CA SER A 93 -5.67 6.52 -15.61
C SER A 93 -4.35 7.31 -15.51
N PRO A 94 -4.06 7.94 -14.36
CA PRO A 94 -2.90 8.80 -14.20
C PRO A 94 -1.59 7.99 -14.26
N PRO A 95 -0.49 8.56 -14.81
CA PRO A 95 0.82 7.92 -14.78
C PRO A 95 1.48 7.90 -13.39
N ILE A 96 0.99 8.69 -12.44
CA ILE A 96 1.47 8.73 -11.05
C ILE A 96 0.29 8.60 -10.10
N ILE A 97 0.40 7.73 -9.12
CA ILE A 97 -0.61 7.55 -8.06
C ILE A 97 0.05 7.75 -6.71
N ILE A 98 -0.52 8.64 -5.90
CA ILE A 98 -0.11 8.89 -4.52
C ILE A 98 -1.18 8.32 -3.60
N LEU A 99 -0.79 7.39 -2.74
CA LEU A 99 -1.66 6.64 -1.85
C LEU A 99 -1.26 6.92 -0.40
N ASP A 100 -2.13 7.58 0.35
CA ASP A 100 -1.91 7.80 1.78
C ASP A 100 -2.71 6.79 2.60
N GLU A 101 -2.02 5.79 3.16
CA GLU A 101 -2.58 4.64 3.89
C GLU A 101 -3.74 3.95 3.13
N PRO A 102 -3.55 3.49 1.89
CA PRO A 102 -4.66 3.10 0.99
C PRO A 102 -5.49 1.93 1.50
N THR A 103 -4.92 1.06 2.33
CA THR A 103 -5.59 -0.14 2.83
C THR A 103 -5.97 -0.07 4.30
N ALA A 104 -5.92 1.12 4.92
CA ALA A 104 -6.36 1.31 6.29
C ALA A 104 -7.86 1.00 6.43
N GLY A 105 -8.21 0.11 7.37
CA GLY A 105 -9.60 -0.32 7.59
C GLY A 105 -10.19 -1.25 6.51
N VAL A 106 -9.38 -1.73 5.58
CA VAL A 106 -9.76 -2.74 4.58
C VAL A 106 -9.46 -4.13 5.13
N ASP A 107 -10.37 -5.09 4.89
CA ASP A 107 -10.16 -6.49 5.28
C ASP A 107 -8.98 -7.15 4.56
N VAL A 108 -8.51 -8.29 5.10
CA VAL A 108 -7.26 -8.92 4.66
C VAL A 108 -7.34 -9.42 3.21
N GLU A 109 -8.45 -10.03 2.82
CA GLU A 109 -8.59 -10.60 1.47
C GLU A 109 -8.57 -9.51 0.40
N LEU A 110 -9.36 -8.46 0.64
CA LEU A 110 -9.45 -7.35 -0.31
C LEU A 110 -8.18 -6.50 -0.33
N ARG A 111 -7.47 -6.38 0.81
CA ARG A 111 -6.15 -5.75 0.87
C ARG A 111 -5.17 -6.44 -0.09
N GLN A 112 -5.15 -7.78 -0.11
CA GLN A 112 -4.29 -8.55 -1.02
C GLN A 112 -4.68 -8.35 -2.49
N LYS A 113 -5.98 -8.26 -2.80
CA LYS A 113 -6.45 -7.93 -4.15
C LYS A 113 -5.96 -6.54 -4.59
N LEU A 114 -6.06 -5.54 -3.71
CA LEU A 114 -5.56 -4.18 -3.97
C LEU A 114 -4.04 -4.14 -4.17
N TRP A 115 -3.28 -4.86 -3.35
CA TRP A 115 -1.84 -4.95 -3.50
C TRP A 115 -1.43 -5.57 -4.84
N THR A 116 -2.07 -6.66 -5.23
CA THR A 116 -1.85 -7.31 -6.53
C THR A 116 -2.17 -6.35 -7.67
N TYR A 117 -3.24 -5.58 -7.54
CA TYR A 117 -3.62 -4.60 -8.54
C TYR A 117 -2.61 -3.44 -8.64
N PHE A 118 -2.18 -2.87 -7.51
CA PHE A 118 -1.16 -1.82 -7.51
C PHE A 118 0.16 -2.32 -8.10
N LYS A 119 0.57 -3.53 -7.79
CA LYS A 119 1.76 -4.14 -8.38
C LYS A 119 1.65 -4.26 -9.90
N ARG A 120 0.50 -4.72 -10.40
CA ARG A 120 0.24 -4.79 -11.84
C ARG A 120 0.26 -3.41 -12.51
N LEU A 121 -0.32 -2.38 -11.89
CA LEU A 121 -0.23 -1.01 -12.41
C LEU A 121 1.22 -0.53 -12.51
N ASN A 122 2.04 -0.83 -11.52
CA ASN A 122 3.46 -0.48 -11.52
C ASN A 122 4.22 -1.23 -12.63
N GLU A 123 3.95 -2.51 -12.84
CA GLU A 123 4.50 -3.30 -13.95
C GLU A 123 4.10 -2.75 -15.33
N LEU A 124 2.94 -2.10 -15.42
CA LEU A 124 2.47 -1.39 -16.62
C LEU A 124 3.04 0.03 -16.77
N GLY A 125 3.96 0.44 -15.88
CA GLY A 125 4.66 1.73 -15.96
C GLY A 125 4.05 2.85 -15.13
N VAL A 126 3.02 2.59 -14.32
CA VAL A 126 2.48 3.60 -13.39
C VAL A 126 3.41 3.75 -12.19
N THR A 127 3.82 4.97 -11.90
CA THR A 127 4.59 5.27 -10.70
C THR A 127 3.67 5.34 -9.48
N ILE A 128 3.97 4.55 -8.45
CA ILE A 128 3.19 4.52 -7.22
C ILE A 128 4.04 5.03 -6.06
N ILE A 129 3.53 6.05 -5.37
CA ILE A 129 4.08 6.57 -4.12
C ILE A 129 3.06 6.25 -3.04
N LEU A 130 3.45 5.52 -2.01
CA LEU A 130 2.53 5.19 -0.91
C LEU A 130 3.15 5.49 0.44
N THR A 131 2.31 5.94 1.38
CA THR A 131 2.63 5.94 2.80
C THR A 131 1.90 4.78 3.47
N THR A 132 2.56 4.13 4.39
CA THR A 132 1.96 3.05 5.16
C THR A 132 2.71 2.83 6.48
N HIS A 133 1.98 2.39 7.49
CA HIS A 133 2.56 1.88 8.73
C HIS A 133 2.57 0.34 8.76
N TYR A 134 2.05 -0.33 7.73
CA TYR A 134 2.09 -1.77 7.57
C TYR A 134 3.37 -2.22 6.85
N LEU A 135 4.30 -2.82 7.59
CA LEU A 135 5.56 -3.30 7.01
C LEU A 135 5.35 -4.31 5.89
N ALA A 136 4.36 -5.20 6.02
CA ALA A 136 4.04 -6.19 4.98
C ALA A 136 3.58 -5.54 3.66
N GLU A 137 2.86 -4.40 3.72
CA GLU A 137 2.48 -3.63 2.53
C GLU A 137 3.70 -3.02 1.85
N ALA A 138 4.58 -2.37 2.61
CA ALA A 138 5.82 -1.82 2.09
C ALA A 138 6.73 -2.91 1.49
N GLU A 139 6.84 -4.07 2.16
CA GLU A 139 7.63 -5.20 1.67
C GLU A 139 7.08 -5.78 0.36
N PHE A 140 5.75 -5.88 0.23
CA PHE A 140 5.13 -6.45 -0.96
C PHE A 140 5.17 -5.49 -2.16
N LEU A 141 4.85 -4.20 -1.95
CA LEU A 141 4.62 -3.22 -3.02
C LEU A 141 5.85 -2.42 -3.41
N CYS A 142 6.74 -2.08 -2.46
CA CYS A 142 7.78 -1.10 -2.71
C CYS A 142 9.09 -1.74 -3.18
N ASP A 143 9.74 -1.10 -4.16
CA ASP A 143 11.13 -1.39 -4.54
C ASP A 143 12.10 -0.52 -3.75
N HIS A 144 11.66 0.68 -3.37
CA HIS A 144 12.43 1.67 -2.62
C HIS A 144 11.63 2.13 -1.39
N ILE A 145 12.28 2.21 -0.22
CA ILE A 145 11.61 2.51 1.05
C ILE A 145 12.35 3.63 1.76
N ALA A 146 11.59 4.67 2.13
CA ALA A 146 12.06 5.72 3.03
C ALA A 146 11.40 5.54 4.41
N ILE A 147 12.20 5.47 5.47
CA ILE A 147 11.70 5.39 6.85
C ILE A 147 11.80 6.77 7.48
N ILE A 148 10.67 7.24 7.98
CA ILE A 148 10.57 8.55 8.64
C ILE A 148 10.35 8.35 10.14
N ASN A 149 11.14 9.03 10.95
CA ASN A 149 10.96 9.07 12.40
C ASN A 149 11.14 10.50 12.92
N LYS A 150 10.19 10.99 13.71
CA LYS A 150 10.18 12.36 14.28
C LYS A 150 10.50 13.45 13.23
N GLY A 151 9.86 13.34 12.05
CA GLY A 151 10.02 14.29 10.94
C GLY A 151 11.35 14.22 10.20
N LYS A 152 12.21 13.23 10.49
CA LYS A 152 13.48 13.03 9.80
C LYS A 152 13.50 11.70 9.06
N ILE A 153 14.07 11.68 7.85
CA ILE A 153 14.34 10.45 7.11
C ILE A 153 15.53 9.77 7.78
N ILE A 154 15.31 8.58 8.33
CA ILE A 154 16.34 7.77 9.00
C ILE A 154 16.90 6.66 8.11
N ALA A 155 16.19 6.27 7.05
CA ALA A 155 16.67 5.41 5.99
C ALA A 155 15.97 5.78 4.67
N ASN A 156 16.70 5.67 3.55
CA ASN A 156 16.18 5.89 2.21
C ASN A 156 16.95 4.97 1.25
N GLU A 157 16.42 3.78 1.03
CA GLU A 157 17.17 2.71 0.39
C GLU A 157 16.25 1.77 -0.41
N THR A 158 16.86 0.93 -1.25
CA THR A 158 16.13 -0.17 -1.87
C THR A 158 15.67 -1.18 -0.82
N LYS A 159 14.53 -1.80 -1.04
CA LYS A 159 14.01 -2.88 -0.19
C LYS A 159 15.07 -3.94 0.09
N LYS A 160 15.82 -4.38 -0.94
CA LYS A 160 16.88 -5.39 -0.81
C LYS A 160 17.98 -4.94 0.15
N SER A 161 18.44 -3.68 0.05
CA SER A 161 19.45 -3.11 0.95
C SER A 161 18.94 -3.05 2.39
N LEU A 162 17.71 -2.58 2.58
CA LEU A 162 17.09 -2.48 3.91
C LEU A 162 16.95 -3.83 4.60
N LEU A 163 16.46 -4.85 3.86
CA LEU A 163 16.32 -6.21 4.38
C LEU A 163 17.68 -6.87 4.68
N SER A 164 18.72 -6.57 3.88
CA SER A 164 20.07 -7.10 4.14
C SER A 164 20.74 -6.52 5.39
N LYS A 165 20.34 -5.32 5.81
CA LYS A 165 20.83 -4.68 7.05
C LYS A 165 20.16 -5.21 8.30
N SER A 166 19.00 -5.86 8.18
CA SER A 166 18.36 -6.56 9.29
C SER A 166 19.23 -7.75 9.69
N SER A 167 20.04 -7.57 10.71
CA SER A 167 21.05 -8.54 11.16
C SER A 167 20.43 -9.73 11.87
N GLN A 168 19.16 -9.70 12.20
CA GLN A 168 18.49 -10.80 12.90
C GLN A 168 17.40 -11.42 12.05
N LYS A 169 17.56 -12.72 11.75
CA LYS A 169 16.46 -13.55 11.24
C LYS A 169 15.90 -14.38 12.37
N VAL A 170 14.60 -14.67 12.29
CA VAL A 170 13.90 -15.48 13.27
C VAL A 170 13.32 -16.69 12.56
N ILE A 171 13.66 -17.88 13.07
CA ILE A 171 13.02 -19.13 12.64
C ILE A 171 11.97 -19.48 13.67
N PHE A 172 10.74 -19.67 13.23
CA PHE A 172 9.64 -20.17 14.06
C PHE A 172 9.46 -21.66 13.82
N ILE A 173 9.63 -22.48 14.86
CA ILE A 173 9.39 -23.92 14.82
C ILE A 173 8.19 -24.20 15.72
N THR A 174 7.15 -24.82 15.15
CA THR A 174 6.02 -25.32 15.94
C THR A 174 6.27 -26.82 16.23
N LEU A 175 6.22 -27.18 17.50
CA LEU A 175 6.44 -28.55 17.94
C LEU A 175 5.12 -29.32 17.88
N THR A 176 5.18 -30.53 17.38
CA THR A 176 4.05 -31.47 17.41
C THR A 176 3.83 -32.06 18.83
N ASN A 177 4.89 -32.09 19.67
CA ASN A 177 4.84 -32.49 21.06
C ASN A 177 5.39 -31.37 21.94
N ASP A 178 4.77 -31.12 23.10
CA ASP A 178 5.07 -29.98 24.00
C ASP A 178 6.46 -30.07 24.70
N LYS A 179 7.31 -31.01 24.35
CA LYS A 179 8.61 -31.21 25.02
C LYS A 179 9.75 -31.28 24.01
N ILE A 180 10.74 -30.41 24.17
CA ILE A 180 12.05 -30.49 23.51
C ILE A 180 13.03 -31.18 24.45
N ASN A 181 13.79 -32.14 23.91
CA ASN A 181 14.88 -32.78 24.63
C ASN A 181 16.01 -31.80 24.94
N GLU A 182 16.76 -31.99 26.00
CA GLU A 182 17.92 -31.15 26.33
C GLU A 182 19.01 -31.16 25.23
N LYS A 183 19.18 -32.30 24.52
CA LYS A 183 20.09 -32.39 23.36
C LYS A 183 19.67 -31.46 22.24
N ASP A 184 18.37 -31.41 21.92
CA ASP A 184 17.84 -30.56 20.86
C ASP A 184 17.94 -29.09 21.23
N LYS A 185 17.69 -28.74 22.50
CA LYS A 185 17.88 -27.36 23.01
C LYS A 185 19.34 -26.89 22.83
N ASN A 186 20.30 -27.76 23.10
CA ASN A 186 21.72 -27.42 22.96
C ASN A 186 22.13 -27.28 21.51
N CYS A 187 21.61 -28.12 20.60
CA CYS A 187 21.79 -27.95 19.18
C CYS A 187 21.24 -26.62 18.66
N LEU A 188 20.04 -26.26 19.09
CA LEU A 188 19.38 -25.01 18.67
C LEU A 188 20.13 -23.77 19.19
N LYS A 189 20.68 -23.82 20.42
CA LYS A 189 21.50 -22.72 20.98
C LYS A 189 22.78 -22.46 20.20
N ASN A 190 23.32 -23.47 19.51
CA ASN A 190 24.49 -23.28 18.66
C ASN A 190 24.17 -22.52 17.35
N ILE A 191 22.90 -22.44 16.96
CA ILE A 191 22.44 -21.70 15.78
C ILE A 191 22.18 -20.22 16.10
N GLY A 192 21.72 -19.92 17.32
CA GLY A 192 21.40 -18.57 17.74
C GLY A 192 20.71 -18.48 19.11
N ASN A 193 20.21 -17.30 19.45
CA ASN A 193 19.45 -17.12 20.68
C ASN A 193 18.09 -17.81 20.57
N VAL A 194 17.80 -18.76 21.48
CA VAL A 194 16.59 -19.58 21.47
C VAL A 194 15.61 -19.14 22.55
N LYS A 195 14.37 -18.85 22.17
CA LYS A 195 13.27 -18.60 23.06
C LYS A 195 12.23 -19.71 22.91
N ILE A 196 11.92 -20.41 23.99
CA ILE A 196 10.99 -21.54 24.00
C ILE A 196 9.68 -21.06 24.66
N LEU A 197 8.58 -21.17 23.92
CA LEU A 197 7.23 -20.79 24.35
C LEU A 197 6.30 -21.99 24.16
N LYS A 198 6.01 -22.74 25.24
CA LYS A 198 5.18 -23.96 25.19
C LYS A 198 5.50 -24.86 23.99
N ASN A 199 4.68 -24.79 22.93
CA ASN A 199 4.83 -25.58 21.71
C ASN A 199 5.51 -24.81 20.54
N LYS A 200 6.11 -23.66 20.81
CA LYS A 200 6.83 -22.85 19.80
C LYS A 200 8.25 -22.57 20.23
N VAL A 201 9.15 -22.62 19.28
CA VAL A 201 10.55 -22.23 19.45
C VAL A 201 10.84 -21.11 18.49
N GLU A 202 11.37 -20.02 18.99
CA GLU A 202 11.86 -18.89 18.23
C GLU A 202 13.39 -18.90 18.28
N ILE A 203 14.05 -18.97 17.13
CA ILE A 203 15.50 -18.94 17.03
C ILE A 203 15.91 -17.63 16.36
N TYR A 204 16.58 -16.78 17.10
CA TYR A 204 17.10 -15.49 16.63
C TYR A 204 18.57 -15.70 16.21
N PHE A 205 18.90 -15.56 14.93
CA PHE A 205 20.26 -15.72 14.43
C PHE A 205 20.66 -14.63 13.43
N ASP A 206 21.93 -14.30 13.39
CA ASP A 206 22.50 -13.43 12.35
C ASP A 206 23.09 -14.30 11.25
N PRO A 207 22.51 -14.33 10.03
CA PRO A 207 22.99 -15.17 8.94
C PRO A 207 24.41 -14.83 8.49
N ARG A 208 24.96 -13.67 8.88
CA ARG A 208 26.35 -13.29 8.57
C ARG A 208 27.36 -13.95 9.51
N LEU A 209 26.92 -14.39 10.69
CA LEU A 209 27.74 -15.05 11.69
C LEU A 209 27.68 -16.58 11.60
N THR A 210 26.73 -17.13 10.82
CA THR A 210 26.45 -18.58 10.76
C THR A 210 27.04 -19.24 9.50
N SER A 211 27.80 -18.50 8.68
CA SER A 211 28.55 -19.07 7.54
C SER A 211 29.96 -19.45 8.01
N MET A 212 30.09 -20.54 8.72
CA MET A 212 31.31 -21.35 8.86
C MET A 212 31.01 -22.78 8.47
#